data_67d0fad7ac57bf33b150fb55c29f83d0
#
_entry.id   67d0fad7ac57bf33b150fb55c29f83d0
#
_cell.length_a   1.000
_cell.length_b   1.000
_cell.length_c   1.000
_cell.angle_alpha   90.00
_cell.angle_beta   90.00
_cell.angle_gamma   90.00
#
_symmetry.space_group_name_H-M   'P 1'
#
loop_
_entity.id
_entity.type
_entity.pdbx_description
1 polymer ?
#
loop_
_entity_poly.entity_id
_entity_poly.type
_entity_poly.pdbx_seq_one_letter_code
_entity_poly.pdbx_strand_id
1 'polypeptide(L)'
;MGSTGAANIVIDGTGALADSLRAAAMAVECPTTVVVTRIATGAVPFDQLTDADFDDSWEQPMREAIEAFQAAHHARHERLIALVPTIGMSGAAGLAHVAATAEAVRVMVKSAARQWGADGMTVNCIALAPELFEIDPEAVGAVSLAPLALPGKGSVADDVVPLIRMVASADAHHITGATLNADGGLWMTS
;
A
#
# COMPACT_ATOMS: atom_id res chain seq x y z
N MET A 1 -11.35 1.27 -34.49
CA MET A 1 -12.42 0.49 -33.84
C MET A 1 -11.92 0.20 -32.45
N GLY A 2 -12.39 1.01 -31.48
CA GLY A 2 -11.91 0.94 -30.10
C GLY A 2 -12.45 -0.31 -29.41
N SER A 3 -11.54 -1.18 -28.99
CA SER A 3 -11.80 -2.17 -27.96
C SER A 3 -12.16 -1.40 -26.67
N THR A 4 -13.38 -1.57 -26.20
CA THR A 4 -13.76 -1.20 -24.84
C THR A 4 -12.94 -2.08 -23.91
N GLY A 5 -11.76 -1.60 -23.52
CA GLY A 5 -10.86 -2.32 -22.64
C GLY A 5 -11.55 -2.59 -21.31
N ALA A 6 -11.71 -3.86 -20.97
CA ALA A 6 -11.87 -4.27 -19.59
C ALA A 6 -10.75 -3.61 -18.77
N ALA A 7 -11.09 -3.11 -17.59
CA ALA A 7 -10.10 -2.46 -16.74
C ALA A 7 -8.94 -3.45 -16.50
N ASN A 8 -7.75 -3.13 -17.03
CA ASN A 8 -6.53 -3.94 -16.85
C ASN A 8 -6.00 -3.86 -15.40
N ILE A 9 -6.91 -3.80 -14.43
CA ILE A 9 -6.55 -3.62 -13.03
C ILE A 9 -7.34 -4.57 -12.13
N VAL A 10 -6.63 -5.18 -11.21
CA VAL A 10 -7.18 -5.97 -10.10
C VAL A 10 -6.87 -5.22 -8.80
N ILE A 11 -7.87 -5.00 -7.97
CA ILE A 11 -7.71 -4.49 -6.62
C ILE A 11 -7.84 -5.68 -5.67
N ASP A 12 -6.75 -6.10 -5.09
CA ASP A 12 -6.67 -7.16 -4.09
C ASP A 12 -6.66 -6.55 -2.68
N GLY A 13 -7.36 -7.16 -1.74
CA GLY A 13 -7.50 -6.70 -0.36
C GLY A 13 -8.93 -6.32 0.02
N THR A 14 -9.12 -5.93 1.27
CA THR A 14 -10.42 -5.62 1.89
C THR A 14 -10.39 -4.27 2.61
N GLY A 15 -11.56 -3.79 3.08
CA GLY A 15 -11.70 -2.53 3.82
C GLY A 15 -12.03 -1.32 2.95
N ALA A 16 -12.28 -0.21 3.61
CA ALA A 16 -12.81 1.02 2.98
C ALA A 16 -11.93 1.55 1.85
N LEU A 17 -10.60 1.47 1.98
CA LEU A 17 -9.66 1.88 0.93
C LEU A 17 -9.82 1.03 -0.33
N ALA A 18 -9.85 -0.30 -0.18
CA ALA A 18 -10.02 -1.21 -1.30
C ALA A 18 -11.37 -1.02 -2.00
N ASP A 19 -12.43 -0.83 -1.24
CA ASP A 19 -13.78 -0.60 -1.77
C ASP A 19 -13.87 0.74 -2.50
N SER A 20 -13.24 1.79 -1.97
CA SER A 20 -13.15 3.09 -2.62
C SER A 20 -12.37 3.02 -3.95
N LEU A 21 -11.28 2.26 -3.99
CA LEU A 21 -10.51 2.04 -5.22
C LEU A 21 -11.31 1.28 -6.28
N ARG A 22 -12.07 0.25 -5.89
CA ARG A 22 -12.97 -0.49 -6.80
C ARG A 22 -14.07 0.42 -7.32
N ALA A 23 -14.67 1.24 -6.45
CA ALA A 23 -15.72 2.19 -6.81
C ALA A 23 -15.22 3.30 -7.77
N ALA A 24 -13.95 3.67 -7.69
CA ALA A 24 -13.35 4.66 -8.59
C ALA A 24 -13.24 4.19 -10.05
N ALA A 25 -13.46 2.89 -10.33
CA ALA A 25 -13.51 2.30 -11.67
C ALA A 25 -12.37 2.78 -12.58
N MET A 26 -11.14 2.84 -12.02
CA MET A 26 -9.99 3.37 -12.74
C MET A 26 -9.57 2.45 -13.88
N ALA A 27 -9.17 3.05 -15.01
CA ALA A 27 -8.49 2.36 -16.07
C ALA A 27 -6.99 2.63 -15.99
N VAL A 28 -6.18 1.61 -16.25
CA VAL A 28 -4.73 1.67 -16.32
C VAL A 28 -4.23 1.16 -17.66
N GLU A 29 -3.06 1.61 -18.06
CA GLU A 29 -2.46 1.28 -19.35
C GLU A 29 -1.93 -0.16 -19.38
N CYS A 30 -1.16 -0.54 -18.37
CA CYS A 30 -0.57 -1.87 -18.26
C CYS A 30 -1.39 -2.77 -17.33
N PRO A 31 -1.44 -4.10 -17.56
CA PRO A 31 -2.03 -5.06 -16.64
C PRO A 31 -1.43 -4.90 -15.23
N THR A 32 -2.27 -4.54 -14.27
CA THR A 32 -1.84 -4.11 -12.92
C THR A 32 -2.60 -4.83 -11.83
N THR A 33 -1.91 -5.27 -10.79
CA THR A 33 -2.50 -5.61 -9.49
C THR A 33 -2.15 -4.53 -8.48
N VAL A 34 -3.15 -4.01 -7.79
CA VAL A 34 -3.00 -3.15 -6.61
C VAL A 34 -3.35 -3.98 -5.38
N VAL A 35 -2.39 -4.15 -4.49
CA VAL A 35 -2.58 -4.88 -3.23
C VAL A 35 -2.77 -3.87 -2.11
N VAL A 36 -3.98 -3.82 -1.55
CA VAL A 36 -4.27 -3.04 -0.36
C VAL A 36 -3.93 -3.89 0.85
N THR A 37 -2.81 -3.60 1.49
CA THR A 37 -2.35 -4.37 2.66
C THR A 37 -3.38 -4.28 3.78
N ARG A 38 -3.81 -5.44 4.29
CA ARG A 38 -4.63 -5.49 5.49
C ARG A 38 -3.80 -5.01 6.68
N ILE A 39 -4.34 -4.06 7.43
CA ILE A 39 -3.68 -3.42 8.56
C ILE A 39 -4.63 -3.41 9.75
N ALA A 40 -4.13 -3.75 10.93
CA ALA A 40 -4.86 -3.56 12.18
C ALA A 40 -5.03 -2.05 12.45
N THR A 41 -6.18 -1.65 12.95
CA THR A 41 -6.52 -0.22 13.11
C THR A 41 -6.40 0.29 14.54
N GLY A 42 -6.45 -0.61 15.53
CA GLY A 42 -6.38 -0.26 16.95
C GLY A 42 -4.95 -0.12 17.47
N ALA A 43 -4.74 0.79 18.41
CA ALA A 43 -3.48 0.89 19.13
C ALA A 43 -3.43 -0.11 20.30
N VAL A 44 -2.34 -0.89 20.38
CA VAL A 44 -2.07 -1.82 21.49
C VAL A 44 -0.67 -1.52 22.04
N PRO A 45 -0.51 -1.24 23.35
CA PRO A 45 0.80 -1.07 23.94
C PRO A 45 1.71 -2.27 23.67
N PHE A 46 2.99 -2.02 23.41
CA PHE A 46 3.92 -3.07 23.00
C PHE A 46 4.01 -4.25 23.99
N ASP A 47 3.96 -3.95 25.27
CA ASP A 47 3.99 -4.93 26.36
C ASP A 47 2.66 -5.64 26.63
N GLN A 48 1.61 -5.28 25.89
CA GLN A 48 0.27 -5.90 25.98
C GLN A 48 -0.11 -6.66 24.72
N LEU A 49 0.77 -6.70 23.70
CA LEU A 49 0.55 -7.50 22.51
C LEU A 49 0.47 -8.98 22.87
N THR A 50 -0.59 -9.63 22.42
CA THR A 50 -0.85 -11.07 22.63
C THR A 50 -0.54 -11.88 21.37
N ASP A 51 -0.50 -13.21 21.49
CA ASP A 51 -0.38 -14.10 20.33
C ASP A 51 -1.53 -13.89 19.33
N ALA A 52 -2.74 -13.61 19.81
CA ALA A 52 -3.88 -13.34 18.95
C ALA A 52 -3.72 -12.02 18.17
N ASP A 53 -3.17 -10.99 18.79
CA ASP A 53 -2.84 -9.73 18.10
C ASP A 53 -1.76 -9.97 17.04
N PHE A 54 -0.79 -10.83 17.32
CA PHE A 54 0.25 -11.21 16.36
C PHE A 54 -0.34 -11.96 15.16
N ASP A 55 -1.20 -12.95 15.38
CA ASP A 55 -1.85 -13.70 14.31
C ASP A 55 -2.69 -12.79 13.41
N ASP A 56 -3.49 -11.89 14.01
CA ASP A 56 -4.40 -11.00 13.26
C ASP A 56 -3.69 -9.84 12.55
N SER A 57 -2.65 -9.28 13.17
CA SER A 57 -1.98 -8.09 12.65
C SER A 57 -0.71 -8.39 11.84
N TRP A 58 -0.14 -9.59 11.95
CA TRP A 58 1.09 -9.98 11.26
C TRP A 58 0.92 -11.22 10.39
N GLU A 59 0.60 -12.40 10.97
CA GLU A 59 0.59 -13.65 10.20
C GLU A 59 -0.43 -13.62 9.07
N GLN A 60 -1.67 -13.25 9.38
CA GLN A 60 -2.73 -13.23 8.38
C GLN A 60 -2.49 -12.18 7.30
N PRO A 61 -2.20 -10.91 7.61
CA PRO A 61 -1.88 -9.91 6.58
C PRO A 61 -0.69 -10.30 5.70
N MET A 62 0.34 -10.91 6.27
CA MET A 62 1.50 -11.36 5.50
C MET A 62 1.17 -12.51 4.56
N ARG A 63 0.34 -13.46 4.99
CA ARG A 63 -0.14 -14.55 4.15
C ARG A 63 -0.95 -14.02 2.98
N GLU A 64 -1.91 -13.14 3.26
CA GLU A 64 -2.73 -12.48 2.24
C GLU A 64 -1.86 -11.70 1.22
N ALA A 65 -0.89 -10.93 1.69
CA ALA A 65 0.01 -10.18 0.82
C ALA A 65 0.87 -11.10 -0.06
N ILE A 66 1.41 -12.19 0.49
CA ILE A 66 2.20 -13.17 -0.27
C ILE A 66 1.32 -13.82 -1.36
N GLU A 67 0.10 -14.24 -1.02
CA GLU A 67 -0.83 -14.85 -1.96
C GLU A 67 -1.20 -13.89 -3.09
N ALA A 68 -1.48 -12.61 -2.77
CA ALA A 68 -1.78 -11.57 -3.75
C ALA A 68 -0.59 -11.31 -4.70
N PHE A 69 0.63 -11.26 -4.17
CA PHE A 69 1.85 -11.07 -4.97
C PHE A 69 2.06 -12.26 -5.93
N GLN A 70 1.90 -13.48 -5.43
CA GLN A 70 2.01 -14.70 -6.24
C GLN A 70 0.93 -14.75 -7.32
N ALA A 71 -0.32 -14.42 -6.98
CA ALA A 71 -1.43 -14.37 -7.93
C ALA A 71 -1.17 -13.35 -9.05
N ALA A 72 -0.67 -12.16 -8.73
CA ALA A 72 -0.31 -11.14 -9.71
C ALA A 72 0.76 -11.63 -10.70
N HIS A 73 1.82 -12.28 -10.19
CA HIS A 73 2.89 -12.84 -11.03
C HIS A 73 2.38 -14.00 -11.90
N HIS A 74 1.58 -14.92 -11.35
CA HIS A 74 0.98 -16.01 -12.12
C HIS A 74 0.01 -15.53 -13.19
N ALA A 75 -0.72 -14.43 -12.93
CA ALA A 75 -1.59 -13.78 -13.91
C ALA A 75 -0.81 -13.01 -14.99
N ARG A 76 0.52 -12.94 -14.88
CA ARG A 76 1.41 -12.19 -15.76
C ARG A 76 1.07 -10.70 -15.85
N HIS A 77 0.69 -10.11 -14.74
CA HIS A 77 0.56 -8.67 -14.66
C HIS A 77 1.93 -8.00 -14.81
N GLU A 78 1.94 -6.87 -15.50
CA GLU A 78 3.18 -6.11 -15.73
C GLU A 78 3.53 -5.19 -14.56
N ARG A 79 2.55 -4.85 -13.75
CA ARG A 79 2.67 -3.94 -12.61
C ARG A 79 2.06 -4.55 -11.35
N LEU A 80 2.80 -4.49 -10.25
CA LEU A 80 2.29 -4.73 -8.92
C LEU A 80 2.56 -3.51 -8.06
N ILE A 81 1.52 -3.01 -7.40
CA ILE A 81 1.58 -1.83 -6.55
C ILE A 81 1.02 -2.21 -5.18
N ALA A 82 1.86 -2.25 -4.16
CA ALA A 82 1.41 -2.45 -2.78
C ALA A 82 1.09 -1.10 -2.13
N LEU A 83 -0.03 -1.03 -1.41
CA LEU A 83 -0.41 0.14 -0.62
C LEU A 83 -0.20 -0.17 0.86
N VAL A 84 0.53 0.68 1.56
CA VAL A 84 0.83 0.56 2.99
C VAL A 84 0.67 1.93 3.67
N PRO A 85 0.41 2.00 4.99
CA PRO A 85 0.44 3.26 5.70
C PRO A 85 1.89 3.74 5.94
N THR A 86 2.13 5.05 5.86
CA THR A 86 3.46 5.65 6.12
C THR A 86 3.91 5.49 7.56
N ILE A 87 3.00 5.20 8.47
CA ILE A 87 3.31 4.96 9.90
C ILE A 87 4.34 3.83 10.11
N GLY A 88 4.43 2.89 9.16
CA GLY A 88 5.45 1.85 9.19
C GLY A 88 6.87 2.41 9.24
N MET A 89 7.12 3.50 8.52
CA MET A 89 8.45 4.11 8.40
C MET A 89 8.83 4.99 9.60
N SER A 90 7.85 5.53 10.32
CA SER A 90 8.09 6.39 11.48
C SER A 90 8.10 5.61 12.80
N GLY A 91 7.31 4.56 12.89
CA GLY A 91 6.91 3.94 14.13
C GLY A 91 5.97 4.86 14.93
N ALA A 92 5.11 4.28 15.75
CA ALA A 92 4.22 4.99 16.65
C ALA A 92 3.99 4.20 17.93
N ALA A 93 3.81 4.91 19.04
CA ALA A 93 3.44 4.28 20.31
C ALA A 93 2.11 3.51 20.15
N GLY A 94 2.10 2.25 20.56
CA GLY A 94 0.92 1.37 20.40
C GLY A 94 0.66 0.84 18.98
N LEU A 95 1.49 1.16 18.00
CA LEU A 95 1.31 0.70 16.61
C LEU A 95 2.48 -0.16 16.11
N ALA A 96 3.21 -0.82 17.01
CA ALA A 96 4.34 -1.67 16.64
C ALA A 96 3.96 -2.80 15.66
N HIS A 97 2.83 -3.45 15.89
CA HIS A 97 2.28 -4.51 15.04
C HIS A 97 1.86 -3.98 13.65
N VAL A 98 1.27 -2.79 13.59
CA VAL A 98 0.92 -2.09 12.34
C VAL A 98 2.17 -1.75 11.54
N ALA A 99 3.16 -1.14 12.20
CA ALA A 99 4.42 -0.74 11.59
C ALA A 99 5.21 -1.95 11.05
N ALA A 100 5.25 -3.04 11.82
CA ALA A 100 5.94 -4.26 11.41
C ALA A 100 5.37 -4.84 10.12
N THR A 101 4.04 -4.93 9.99
CA THR A 101 3.38 -5.45 8.79
C THR A 101 3.61 -4.53 7.59
N ALA A 102 3.44 -3.22 7.76
CA ALA A 102 3.67 -2.25 6.69
C ALA A 102 5.11 -2.33 6.16
N GLU A 103 6.11 -2.38 7.05
CA GLU A 103 7.51 -2.50 6.66
C GLU A 103 7.85 -3.85 6.03
N ALA A 104 7.26 -4.94 6.50
CA ALA A 104 7.46 -6.25 5.88
C ALA A 104 6.98 -6.27 4.43
N VAL A 105 5.78 -5.75 4.14
CA VAL A 105 5.26 -5.65 2.76
C VAL A 105 6.16 -4.73 1.93
N ARG A 106 6.61 -3.60 2.47
CA ARG A 106 7.54 -2.69 1.79
C ARG A 106 8.86 -3.36 1.41
N VAL A 107 9.39 -4.24 2.27
CA VAL A 107 10.61 -5.03 1.96
C VAL A 107 10.30 -6.15 0.97
N MET A 108 9.13 -6.80 1.05
CA MET A 108 8.69 -7.78 0.05
C MET A 108 8.64 -7.20 -1.36
N VAL A 109 8.17 -5.96 -1.52
CA VAL A 109 8.19 -5.23 -2.80
C VAL A 109 9.60 -5.21 -3.41
N LYS A 110 10.62 -4.92 -2.62
CA LYS A 110 12.02 -4.88 -3.10
C LYS A 110 12.51 -6.27 -3.53
N SER A 111 12.14 -7.30 -2.79
CA SER A 111 12.52 -8.68 -3.10
C SER A 111 11.82 -9.16 -4.39
N ALA A 112 10.52 -8.91 -4.52
CA ALA A 112 9.74 -9.25 -5.70
C ALA A 112 10.24 -8.49 -6.95
N ALA A 113 10.56 -7.20 -6.81
CA ALA A 113 11.14 -6.38 -7.89
C ALA A 113 12.45 -6.98 -8.42
N ARG A 114 13.32 -7.47 -7.54
CA ARG A 114 14.56 -8.14 -7.94
C ARG A 114 14.34 -9.49 -8.60
N GLN A 115 13.34 -10.24 -8.11
CA GLN A 115 13.07 -11.59 -8.59
C GLN A 115 12.34 -11.58 -9.94
N TRP A 116 11.37 -10.70 -10.13
CA TRP A 116 10.46 -10.70 -11.28
C TRP A 116 10.79 -9.64 -12.34
N GLY A 117 11.79 -8.80 -12.09
CA GLY A 117 12.21 -7.78 -13.05
C GLY A 117 12.68 -8.36 -14.38
N ALA A 118 13.30 -9.55 -14.38
CA ALA A 118 13.69 -10.24 -15.60
C ALA A 118 12.49 -10.69 -16.45
N ASP A 119 11.33 -10.87 -15.83
CA ASP A 119 10.07 -11.20 -16.51
C ASP A 119 9.33 -9.96 -17.04
N GLY A 120 9.92 -8.76 -16.86
CA GLY A 120 9.33 -7.48 -17.28
C GLY A 120 8.33 -6.88 -16.28
N MET A 121 8.16 -7.49 -15.09
CA MET A 121 7.26 -6.99 -14.05
C MET A 121 7.94 -5.93 -13.19
N THR A 122 7.31 -4.77 -13.03
CA THR A 122 7.71 -3.79 -12.01
C THR A 122 6.88 -3.95 -10.74
N VAL A 123 7.53 -3.85 -9.59
CA VAL A 123 6.89 -3.99 -8.28
C VAL A 123 7.24 -2.80 -7.43
N ASN A 124 6.25 -2.01 -7.02
CA ASN A 124 6.45 -0.77 -6.27
C ASN A 124 5.50 -0.70 -5.07
N CYS A 125 5.81 0.18 -4.16
CA CYS A 125 5.01 0.50 -2.98
C CYS A 125 4.55 1.96 -3.04
N ILE A 126 3.32 2.24 -2.66
CA ILE A 126 2.84 3.59 -2.37
C ILE A 126 2.48 3.61 -0.88
N ALA A 127 3.15 4.47 -0.15
CA ALA A 127 2.90 4.68 1.27
C ALA A 127 1.97 5.88 1.42
N LEU A 128 0.79 5.63 2.02
CA LEU A 128 -0.31 6.58 2.11
C LEU A 128 -0.52 7.06 3.55
N ALA A 129 -1.27 8.14 3.69
CA ALA A 129 -1.69 8.64 5.00
C ALA A 129 -2.41 7.53 5.81
N PRO A 130 -2.06 7.34 7.10
CA PRO A 130 -2.61 6.29 7.94
C PRO A 130 -4.14 6.31 8.05
N GLU A 131 -4.76 7.47 7.96
CA GLU A 131 -6.21 7.66 8.02
C GLU A 131 -6.96 6.99 6.86
N LEU A 132 -6.29 6.75 5.73
CA LEU A 132 -6.87 6.00 4.60
C LEU A 132 -6.99 4.50 4.91
N PHE A 133 -6.25 4.01 5.90
CA PHE A 133 -6.33 2.66 6.44
C PHE A 133 -7.17 2.55 7.72
N GLU A 134 -7.93 3.62 8.07
CA GLU A 134 -8.76 3.68 9.27
C GLU A 134 -7.96 3.53 10.58
N ILE A 135 -6.64 3.83 10.55
CA ILE A 135 -5.81 3.85 11.75
C ILE A 135 -6.22 5.04 12.61
N ASP A 136 -6.29 4.82 13.93
CA ASP A 136 -6.71 5.82 14.90
C ASP A 136 -5.90 7.13 14.78
N PRO A 137 -6.53 8.26 14.48
CA PRO A 137 -5.85 9.55 14.36
C PRO A 137 -5.15 10.01 15.64
N GLU A 138 -5.62 9.61 16.83
CA GLU A 138 -4.98 9.95 18.09
C GLU A 138 -3.63 9.22 18.25
N ALA A 139 -3.58 7.95 17.84
CA ALA A 139 -2.33 7.19 17.81
C ALA A 139 -1.34 7.76 16.78
N VAL A 140 -1.81 8.22 15.64
CA VAL A 140 -1.00 8.88 14.62
C VAL A 140 -0.55 10.26 15.07
N GLY A 141 -1.42 11.04 15.71
CA GLY A 141 -1.13 12.38 16.23
C GLY A 141 0.01 12.43 17.23
N ALA A 142 0.19 11.35 18.00
CA ALA A 142 1.31 11.24 18.96
C ALA A 142 2.69 11.13 18.29
N VAL A 143 2.74 10.83 16.98
CA VAL A 143 3.99 10.63 16.23
C VAL A 143 4.32 11.83 15.35
N SER A 144 3.32 12.62 14.96
CA SER A 144 3.52 13.78 14.11
C SER A 144 4.22 14.90 14.87
N LEU A 145 5.51 15.07 14.62
CA LEU A 145 6.31 16.16 15.16
C LEU A 145 6.08 17.50 14.45
N ALA A 146 5.36 17.48 13.34
CA ALA A 146 5.06 18.66 12.53
C ALA A 146 3.65 18.56 11.93
N PRO A 147 2.97 19.70 11.67
CA PRO A 147 1.73 19.69 10.91
C PRO A 147 1.97 19.16 9.49
N LEU A 148 0.92 18.60 8.86
CA LEU A 148 0.95 18.21 7.46
C LEU A 148 1.44 19.38 6.58
N ALA A 149 2.32 19.09 5.63
CA ALA A 149 2.80 20.09 4.68
C ALA A 149 1.70 20.49 3.69
N LEU A 150 0.87 19.53 3.29
CA LEU A 150 -0.32 19.78 2.47
C LEU A 150 -1.58 19.65 3.34
N PRO A 151 -2.57 20.54 3.18
CA PRO A 151 -3.78 20.48 3.99
C PRO A 151 -4.66 19.27 3.63
N GLY A 152 -5.25 18.65 4.66
CA GLY A 152 -6.20 17.56 4.52
C GLY A 152 -5.55 16.16 4.48
N LYS A 153 -6.37 15.14 4.70
CA LYS A 153 -5.95 13.73 4.72
C LYS A 153 -5.77 13.10 3.34
N GLY A 154 -6.01 13.86 2.30
CA GLY A 154 -6.09 13.34 0.94
C GLY A 154 -7.41 12.63 0.62
N SER A 155 -7.64 12.35 -0.65
CA SER A 155 -8.78 11.57 -1.12
C SER A 155 -8.31 10.41 -2.01
N VAL A 156 -9.06 9.31 -1.98
CA VAL A 156 -8.74 8.17 -2.85
C VAL A 156 -8.83 8.56 -4.32
N ALA A 157 -9.85 9.33 -4.70
CA ALA A 157 -10.11 9.70 -6.09
C ALA A 157 -9.09 10.70 -6.64
N ASP A 158 -8.72 11.71 -5.86
CA ASP A 158 -7.90 12.83 -6.34
C ASP A 158 -6.40 12.63 -6.10
N ASP A 159 -6.02 11.85 -5.08
CA ASP A 159 -4.63 11.72 -4.66
C ASP A 159 -4.07 10.29 -4.90
N VAL A 160 -4.85 9.25 -4.63
CA VAL A 160 -4.37 7.86 -4.75
C VAL A 160 -4.52 7.32 -6.16
N VAL A 161 -5.69 7.49 -6.79
CA VAL A 161 -5.97 7.00 -8.15
C VAL A 161 -5.03 7.57 -9.19
N PRO A 162 -4.73 8.89 -9.25
CA PRO A 162 -3.77 9.43 -10.19
C PRO A 162 -2.35 8.86 -10.00
N LEU A 163 -1.94 8.65 -8.75
CA LEU A 163 -0.64 8.08 -8.45
C LEU A 163 -0.52 6.62 -8.88
N ILE A 164 -1.57 5.81 -8.65
CA ILE A 164 -1.63 4.45 -9.16
C ILE A 164 -1.52 4.44 -10.69
N ARG A 165 -2.25 5.32 -11.38
CA ARG A 165 -2.18 5.44 -12.86
C ARG A 165 -0.78 5.81 -13.33
N MET A 166 -0.11 6.73 -12.64
CA MET A 166 1.26 7.13 -12.97
C MET A 166 2.22 5.93 -12.85
N VAL A 167 2.16 5.18 -11.76
CA VAL A 167 3.04 4.02 -11.53
C VAL A 167 2.68 2.84 -12.44
N ALA A 168 1.41 2.73 -12.85
CA ALA A 168 0.92 1.71 -13.77
C ALA A 168 1.09 2.05 -15.26
N SER A 169 1.63 3.22 -15.58
CA SER A 169 1.86 3.62 -16.98
C SER A 169 3.05 2.91 -17.61
N ALA A 170 3.10 2.89 -18.94
CA ALA A 170 4.26 2.40 -19.68
C ALA A 170 5.50 3.26 -19.43
N ASP A 171 5.33 4.56 -19.23
CA ASP A 171 6.42 5.51 -18.97
C ASP A 171 7.13 5.26 -17.64
N ALA A 172 6.45 4.57 -16.68
CA ALA A 172 7.02 4.20 -15.39
C ALA A 172 7.83 2.88 -15.41
N HIS A 173 8.14 2.32 -16.57
CA HIS A 173 8.77 0.99 -16.71
C HIS A 173 10.14 0.84 -16.03
N HIS A 174 10.82 1.93 -15.73
CA HIS A 174 12.10 1.94 -15.01
C HIS A 174 11.97 2.18 -13.50
N ILE A 175 10.74 2.37 -12.99
CA ILE A 175 10.48 2.52 -11.55
C ILE A 175 10.14 1.13 -11.01
N THR A 176 11.04 0.53 -10.23
CA THR A 176 10.81 -0.77 -9.58
C THR A 176 11.55 -0.85 -8.25
N GLY A 177 10.96 -1.51 -7.25
CA GLY A 177 11.47 -1.61 -5.89
C GLY A 177 11.40 -0.29 -5.09
N ALA A 178 10.72 0.72 -5.62
CA ALA A 178 10.57 2.03 -5.00
C ALA A 178 9.42 2.06 -3.98
N THR A 179 9.54 2.97 -3.02
CA THR A 179 8.43 3.41 -2.16
C THR A 179 8.18 4.88 -2.42
N LEU A 180 6.96 5.22 -2.85
CA LEU A 180 6.52 6.59 -3.06
C LEU A 180 5.65 7.02 -1.87
N ASN A 181 6.07 8.05 -1.14
CA ASN A 181 5.28 8.61 -0.05
C ASN A 181 4.22 9.56 -0.63
N ALA A 182 2.98 9.34 -0.25
CA ALA A 182 1.82 10.14 -0.65
C ALA A 182 0.88 10.37 0.54
N ASP A 183 1.41 11.03 1.56
CA ASP A 183 0.77 11.28 2.86
C ASP A 183 0.64 12.78 3.20
N GLY A 184 0.76 13.65 2.19
CA GLY A 184 0.69 15.10 2.39
C GLY A 184 1.89 15.67 3.15
N GLY A 185 3.01 14.93 3.23
CA GLY A 185 4.20 15.34 3.96
C GLY A 185 4.11 15.10 5.46
N LEU A 186 3.30 14.13 5.88
CA LEU A 186 3.28 13.63 7.26
C LEU A 186 4.63 13.04 7.63
N TRP A 187 5.22 12.25 6.72
CA TRP A 187 6.53 11.65 6.89
C TRP A 187 7.45 11.98 5.70
N MET A 188 8.44 12.83 5.95
CA MET A 188 9.45 13.19 4.97
C MET A 188 10.72 12.38 5.24
N THR A 189 11.02 11.43 4.37
CA THR A 189 12.29 10.68 4.41
C THR A 189 13.35 11.40 3.59
N SER A 190 14.55 11.49 4.13
CA SER A 190 15.74 11.88 3.37
C SER A 190 16.33 10.69 2.62
#